data_eab6763c0a9fa9a58f779e64a297a662
#
_entry.id   eab6763c0a9fa9a58f779e64a297a662
#
_cell.length_a   1.000
_cell.length_b   1.000
_cell.length_c   1.000
_cell.angle_alpha   90.00
_cell.angle_beta   90.00
_cell.angle_gamma   90.00
#
_symmetry.space_group_name_H-M   'P 1'
#
loop_
_entity.id
_entity.type
_entity.pdbx_description
1 polymer ?
#
loop_
_entity_poly.entity_id
_entity_poly.type
_entity_poly.pdbx_seq_one_letter_code
_entity_poly.pdbx_strand_id
1 'polypeptide(L)'
;LNMWVMNEEQVYNPAPIKMAELIKWDLAKAGVDVKVRSVTRTYLIEQLRKGTEDYDLILTGWLAGNLDPDGFMRPILSCDTQNEITNLSNWCNPEFDKMMNRALATNHLYERSKAYNNAQDLVLNELPIVPIANVKRLLVARGNVKGIEMTPFGSINFSTLYFMKNKENK
;
A
#
# COMPACT_ATOMS: atom_id res chain seq x y z
N LEU A 1 -1.93 20.95 9.93
CA LEU A 1 -2.38 19.55 9.85
C LEU A 1 -1.47 18.66 10.69
N ASN A 2 -2.02 17.61 11.29
CA ASN A 2 -1.29 16.56 12.00
C ASN A 2 -1.11 15.36 11.07
N MET A 3 0.14 15.01 10.77
CA MET A 3 0.46 13.83 9.96
C MET A 3 1.07 12.74 10.85
N TRP A 4 0.42 11.59 10.92
CA TRP A 4 1.00 10.42 11.57
C TRP A 4 1.80 9.60 10.58
N VAL A 5 2.93 9.06 11.02
CA VAL A 5 3.81 8.22 10.24
C VAL A 5 4.31 7.04 11.09
N MET A 6 4.32 5.85 10.52
CA MET A 6 4.90 4.69 11.20
C MET A 6 6.39 4.90 11.43
N ASN A 7 6.87 4.58 12.63
CA ASN A 7 8.30 4.68 12.96
C ASN A 7 9.14 3.49 12.48
N GLU A 8 8.49 2.43 12.03
CA GLU A 8 9.14 1.20 11.58
C GLU A 8 9.27 1.20 10.05
N GLU A 9 10.42 0.71 9.57
CA GLU A 9 10.63 0.42 8.16
C GLU A 9 9.62 -0.64 7.69
N GLN A 10 9.00 -0.38 6.55
CA GLN A 10 8.05 -1.28 5.95
C GLN A 10 8.53 -1.71 4.56
N VAL A 11 8.13 -2.89 4.13
CA VAL A 11 8.50 -3.41 2.80
C VAL A 11 8.10 -2.46 1.67
N TYR A 12 7.00 -1.73 1.86
CA TYR A 12 6.51 -0.73 0.91
C TYR A 12 7.07 0.68 1.19
N ASN A 13 7.73 0.92 2.31
CA ASN A 13 8.37 2.19 2.62
C ASN A 13 9.54 1.97 3.59
N PRO A 14 10.78 1.89 3.08
CA PRO A 14 11.96 1.66 3.91
C PRO A 14 12.42 2.90 4.69
N ALA A 15 11.86 4.08 4.40
CA ALA A 15 12.27 5.32 5.06
C ALA A 15 11.05 6.23 5.35
N PRO A 16 10.07 5.76 6.17
CA PRO A 16 8.79 6.45 6.33
C PRO A 16 8.94 7.87 6.90
N ILE A 17 9.82 8.08 7.86
CA ILE A 17 10.07 9.41 8.47
C ILE A 17 10.63 10.39 7.43
N LYS A 18 11.61 9.95 6.62
CA LYS A 18 12.17 10.81 5.56
C LYS A 18 11.12 11.17 4.52
N MET A 19 10.26 10.23 4.16
CA MET A 19 9.16 10.49 3.22
C MET A 19 8.16 11.49 3.81
N ALA A 20 7.79 11.36 5.08
CA ALA A 20 6.90 12.31 5.75
C ALA A 20 7.48 13.73 5.80
N GLU A 21 8.79 13.87 6.08
CA GLU A 21 9.44 15.19 6.08
C GLU A 21 9.50 15.80 4.67
N LEU A 22 9.67 15.00 3.62
CA LEU A 22 9.60 15.50 2.23
C LEU A 22 8.19 15.97 1.87
N ILE A 23 7.16 15.20 2.25
CA ILE A 23 5.75 15.58 2.04
C ILE A 23 5.44 16.89 2.80
N LYS A 24 5.85 17.00 4.05
CA LYS A 24 5.71 18.22 4.85
C LYS A 24 6.37 19.41 4.15
N TRP A 25 7.58 19.25 3.65
CA TRP A 25 8.30 20.31 2.94
C TRP A 25 7.60 20.74 1.64
N ASP A 26 7.05 19.78 0.89
CA ASP A 26 6.30 20.09 -0.33
C ASP A 26 4.96 20.78 -0.02
N LEU A 27 4.25 20.34 1.01
CA LEU A 27 3.01 20.97 1.46
C LEU A 27 3.24 22.41 1.99
N ALA A 28 4.38 22.66 2.64
CA ALA A 28 4.75 24.00 3.10
C ALA A 28 4.92 24.98 1.92
N LYS A 29 5.38 24.54 0.75
CA LYS A 29 5.44 25.37 -0.47
C LYS A 29 4.06 25.80 -0.96
N ALA A 30 3.05 24.98 -0.67
CA ALA A 30 1.64 25.28 -0.96
C ALA A 30 0.94 26.06 0.19
N GLY A 31 1.69 26.47 1.21
CA GLY A 31 1.14 27.22 2.36
C GLY A 31 0.46 26.34 3.43
N VAL A 32 0.67 25.02 3.38
CA VAL A 32 0.09 24.07 4.35
C VAL A 32 1.14 23.68 5.39
N ASP A 33 0.92 24.07 6.63
CA ASP A 33 1.78 23.66 7.76
C ASP A 33 1.39 22.27 8.26
N VAL A 34 2.38 21.38 8.35
CA VAL A 34 2.21 19.98 8.76
C VAL A 34 3.10 19.65 9.94
N LYS A 35 2.50 19.14 11.01
CA LYS A 35 3.20 18.57 12.17
C LYS A 35 3.31 17.07 12.01
N VAL A 36 4.52 16.58 11.82
CA VAL A 36 4.79 15.12 11.70
C VAL A 36 4.90 14.50 13.08
N ARG A 37 4.13 13.46 13.33
CA ARG A 37 4.18 12.66 14.55
C ARG A 37 4.52 11.21 14.19
N SER A 38 5.63 10.73 14.71
CA SER A 38 6.04 9.33 14.58
C SER A 38 5.29 8.47 15.59
N VAL A 39 4.63 7.41 15.12
CA VAL A 39 3.81 6.51 15.94
C VAL A 39 4.18 5.06 15.70
N THR A 40 4.00 4.21 16.72
CA THR A 40 4.07 2.76 16.56
C THR A 40 2.75 2.21 16.04
N ARG A 41 2.78 1.03 15.41
CA ARG A 41 1.57 0.33 15.00
C ARG A 41 0.64 0.06 16.18
N THR A 42 1.19 -0.35 17.32
CA THR A 42 0.40 -0.61 18.54
C THR A 42 -0.31 0.66 19.00
N TYR A 43 0.40 1.79 19.04
CA TYR A 43 -0.19 3.07 19.42
C TYR A 43 -1.35 3.46 18.47
N LEU A 44 -1.14 3.36 17.15
CA LEU A 44 -2.19 3.64 16.16
C LEU A 44 -3.45 2.80 16.44
N ILE A 45 -3.27 1.48 16.58
CA ILE A 45 -4.41 0.56 16.85
C ILE A 45 -5.13 0.92 18.14
N GLU A 46 -4.40 1.27 19.19
CA GLU A 46 -4.99 1.68 20.47
C GLU A 46 -5.81 2.97 20.34
N GLN A 47 -5.30 3.97 19.60
CA GLN A 47 -6.02 5.22 19.41
C GLN A 47 -7.29 5.01 18.57
N LEU A 48 -7.20 4.25 17.47
CA LEU A 48 -8.36 3.91 16.64
C LEU A 48 -9.44 3.15 17.44
N ARG A 49 -9.05 2.20 18.30
CA ARG A 49 -10.01 1.47 19.16
C ARG A 49 -10.69 2.35 20.21
N LYS A 50 -10.02 3.41 20.64
CA LYS A 50 -10.54 4.37 21.62
C LYS A 50 -11.30 5.52 20.97
N GLY A 51 -11.23 5.67 19.64
CA GLY A 51 -11.75 6.83 18.93
C GLY A 51 -11.06 8.13 19.36
N THR A 52 -9.76 8.07 19.61
CA THR A 52 -8.94 9.19 20.10
C THR A 52 -7.79 9.53 19.16
N GLU A 53 -7.83 9.02 17.92
CA GLU A 53 -6.92 9.43 16.87
C GLU A 53 -7.10 10.91 16.52
N ASP A 54 -5.99 11.62 16.35
CA ASP A 54 -5.95 13.06 16.11
C ASP A 54 -5.14 13.41 14.84
N TYR A 55 -5.07 12.50 13.86
CA TYR A 55 -4.42 12.79 12.59
C TYR A 55 -5.40 13.39 11.56
N ASP A 56 -4.91 14.34 10.79
CA ASP A 56 -5.54 14.79 9.54
C ASP A 56 -5.03 13.99 8.35
N LEU A 57 -3.76 13.54 8.44
CA LEU A 57 -3.08 12.74 7.43
C LEU A 57 -2.39 11.54 8.10
N ILE A 58 -2.37 10.41 7.42
CA ILE A 58 -1.56 9.26 7.83
C ILE A 58 -0.75 8.72 6.66
N LEU A 59 0.56 8.63 6.83
CA LEU A 59 1.45 8.03 5.85
C LEU A 59 1.61 6.54 6.15
N THR A 60 1.04 5.72 5.28
CA THR A 60 1.02 4.28 5.42
C THR A 60 1.08 3.59 4.04
N GLY A 61 0.89 2.30 3.98
CA GLY A 61 0.79 1.54 2.75
C GLY A 61 0.09 0.22 2.96
N TRP A 62 -0.16 -0.49 1.88
CA TRP A 62 -0.84 -1.76 1.85
C TRP A 62 -0.08 -2.79 1.03
N LEU A 63 -0.06 -4.02 1.49
CA LEU A 63 0.42 -5.19 0.75
C LEU A 63 -0.77 -6.09 0.47
N ALA A 64 -1.20 -6.14 -0.79
CA ALA A 64 -2.25 -7.06 -1.19
C ALA A 64 -1.77 -8.52 -1.05
N GLY A 65 -2.60 -9.37 -0.45
CA GLY A 65 -2.30 -10.80 -0.27
C GLY A 65 -2.47 -11.63 -1.54
N ASN A 66 -3.04 -11.04 -2.58
CA ASN A 66 -3.27 -11.64 -3.89
C ASN A 66 -3.03 -10.60 -5.00
N LEU A 67 -3.08 -11.04 -6.27
CA LEU A 67 -2.93 -10.15 -7.44
C LEU A 67 -4.26 -9.54 -7.90
N ASP A 68 -5.32 -9.69 -7.12
CA ASP A 68 -6.62 -9.13 -7.44
C ASP A 68 -6.73 -7.69 -6.91
N PRO A 69 -7.24 -6.74 -7.72
CA PRO A 69 -7.48 -5.38 -7.25
C PRO A 69 -8.40 -5.31 -6.02
N ASP A 70 -9.33 -6.27 -5.86
CA ASP A 70 -10.19 -6.37 -4.68
C ASP A 70 -9.40 -6.53 -3.38
N GLY A 71 -8.30 -7.30 -3.39
CA GLY A 71 -7.43 -7.50 -2.23
C GLY A 71 -6.66 -6.25 -1.79
N PHE A 72 -6.62 -5.22 -2.64
CA PHE A 72 -6.10 -3.90 -2.31
C PHE A 72 -7.22 -2.92 -1.97
N MET A 73 -8.22 -2.78 -2.85
CA MET A 73 -9.19 -1.68 -2.79
C MET A 73 -10.22 -1.89 -1.67
N ARG A 74 -10.79 -3.09 -1.55
CA ARG A 74 -11.85 -3.37 -0.57
C ARG A 74 -11.41 -3.18 0.88
N PRO A 75 -10.28 -3.74 1.36
CA PRO A 75 -9.89 -3.61 2.76
C PRO A 75 -9.68 -2.18 3.23
N ILE A 76 -9.31 -1.27 2.32
CA ILE A 76 -8.93 0.10 2.67
C ILE A 76 -9.97 1.16 2.29
N LEU A 77 -11.00 0.81 1.50
CA LEU A 77 -11.93 1.80 0.93
C LEU A 77 -13.42 1.38 0.99
N SER A 78 -13.75 0.11 1.27
CA SER A 78 -15.15 -0.35 1.31
C SER A 78 -15.88 0.21 2.52
N CYS A 79 -17.19 0.43 2.37
CA CYS A 79 -18.08 0.75 3.49
C CYS A 79 -18.13 -0.36 4.55
N ASP A 80 -17.95 -1.62 4.13
CA ASP A 80 -17.90 -2.76 5.06
C ASP A 80 -16.71 -2.67 6.02
N THR A 81 -15.66 -1.93 5.65
CA THR A 81 -14.45 -1.72 6.46
C THR A 81 -14.41 -0.34 7.12
N GLN A 82 -15.46 0.45 6.99
CA GLN A 82 -15.58 1.72 7.69
C GLN A 82 -15.48 1.49 9.21
N ASN A 83 -14.72 2.32 9.90
CA ASN A 83 -14.35 2.16 11.31
C ASN A 83 -13.45 0.95 11.64
N GLU A 84 -12.94 0.24 10.63
CA GLU A 84 -11.93 -0.79 10.81
C GLU A 84 -10.51 -0.19 10.72
N ILE A 85 -9.56 -0.88 11.35
CA ILE A 85 -8.14 -0.45 11.37
C ILE A 85 -7.47 -0.50 9.99
N THR A 86 -8.13 -1.01 8.98
CA THR A 86 -7.65 -1.08 7.59
C THR A 86 -8.10 0.12 6.77
N ASN A 87 -9.29 0.66 7.01
CA ASN A 87 -9.83 1.84 6.35
C ASN A 87 -9.51 3.11 7.17
N LEU A 88 -8.26 3.54 7.13
CA LEU A 88 -7.76 4.67 7.92
C LEU A 88 -8.28 6.03 7.46
N SER A 89 -8.86 6.12 6.27
CA SER A 89 -9.55 7.32 5.79
C SER A 89 -10.97 7.45 6.34
N ASN A 90 -11.50 6.37 6.89
CA ASN A 90 -12.90 6.24 7.31
C ASN A 90 -13.90 6.58 6.21
N TRP A 91 -13.46 6.52 4.95
CA TRP A 91 -14.28 6.81 3.78
C TRP A 91 -15.22 5.66 3.49
N CYS A 92 -16.43 6.00 3.05
CA CYS A 92 -17.45 5.07 2.61
C CYS A 92 -18.24 5.69 1.45
N ASN A 93 -18.27 5.00 0.33
CA ASN A 93 -19.11 5.35 -0.79
C ASN A 93 -19.81 4.10 -1.33
N PRO A 94 -21.15 3.97 -1.21
CA PRO A 94 -21.89 2.80 -1.67
C PRO A 94 -21.77 2.52 -3.18
N GLU A 95 -21.51 3.54 -4.01
CA GLU A 95 -21.28 3.34 -5.44
C GLU A 95 -19.94 2.63 -5.69
N PHE A 96 -18.92 2.94 -4.88
CA PHE A 96 -17.65 2.19 -4.90
C PHE A 96 -17.90 0.71 -4.64
N ASP A 97 -18.64 0.37 -3.58
CA ASP A 97 -18.94 -1.02 -3.23
C ASP A 97 -19.75 -1.75 -4.32
N LYS A 98 -20.70 -1.06 -4.98
CA LYS A 98 -21.41 -1.62 -6.13
C LYS A 98 -20.47 -1.97 -7.28
N MET A 99 -19.50 -1.09 -7.58
CA MET A 99 -18.51 -1.35 -8.63
C MET A 99 -17.59 -2.52 -8.25
N MET A 100 -17.15 -2.60 -7.02
CA MET A 100 -16.36 -3.72 -6.50
C MET A 100 -17.11 -5.04 -6.57
N ASN A 101 -18.39 -5.06 -6.14
CA ASN A 101 -19.25 -6.23 -6.20
C ASN A 101 -19.51 -6.67 -7.64
N ARG A 102 -19.73 -5.71 -8.57
CA ARG A 102 -19.85 -6.02 -10.01
C ARG A 102 -18.58 -6.65 -10.57
N ALA A 103 -17.41 -6.15 -10.18
CA ALA A 103 -16.13 -6.72 -10.62
C ALA A 103 -15.94 -8.17 -10.13
N LEU A 104 -16.38 -8.52 -8.93
CA LEU A 104 -16.32 -9.87 -8.38
C LEU A 104 -17.35 -10.81 -9.00
N ALA A 105 -18.50 -10.30 -9.44
CA ALA A 105 -19.60 -11.10 -9.99
C ALA A 105 -19.36 -11.58 -11.42
N THR A 106 -18.29 -11.15 -12.10
CA THR A 106 -18.03 -11.48 -13.49
C THR A 106 -16.62 -12.04 -13.72
N ASN A 107 -16.53 -13.04 -14.62
CA ASN A 107 -15.25 -13.56 -15.10
C ASN A 107 -14.81 -12.92 -16.42
N HIS A 108 -15.62 -12.05 -17.02
CA HIS A 108 -15.26 -11.33 -18.24
C HIS A 108 -14.25 -10.23 -17.94
N LEU A 109 -13.03 -10.38 -18.43
CA LEU A 109 -11.92 -9.45 -18.17
C LEU A 109 -12.25 -8.01 -18.50
N TYR A 110 -12.93 -7.75 -19.61
CA TYR A 110 -13.34 -6.40 -20.01
C TYR A 110 -14.31 -5.76 -19.00
N GLU A 111 -15.38 -6.47 -18.61
CA GLU A 111 -16.36 -5.97 -17.65
C GLU A 111 -15.75 -5.76 -16.26
N ARG A 112 -14.87 -6.68 -15.87
CA ARG A 112 -14.13 -6.60 -14.61
C ARG A 112 -13.21 -5.39 -14.59
N SER A 113 -12.39 -5.21 -15.64
CA SER A 113 -11.50 -4.05 -15.77
C SER A 113 -12.26 -2.74 -15.78
N LYS A 114 -13.39 -2.68 -16.49
CA LYS A 114 -14.24 -1.50 -16.53
C LYS A 114 -14.78 -1.14 -15.15
N ALA A 115 -15.23 -2.13 -14.37
CA ALA A 115 -15.73 -1.88 -13.01
C ALA A 115 -14.64 -1.33 -12.09
N TYR A 116 -13.43 -1.90 -12.12
CA TYR A 116 -12.30 -1.39 -11.34
C TYR A 116 -11.83 -0.01 -11.80
N ASN A 117 -11.79 0.27 -13.10
CA ASN A 117 -11.45 1.60 -13.62
C ASN A 117 -12.44 2.66 -13.12
N ASN A 118 -13.73 2.38 -13.18
CA ASN A 118 -14.74 3.30 -12.67
C ASN A 118 -14.58 3.51 -11.14
N ALA A 119 -14.26 2.45 -10.39
CA ALA A 119 -13.99 2.58 -8.95
C ALA A 119 -12.75 3.43 -8.67
N GLN A 120 -11.68 3.29 -9.48
CA GLN A 120 -10.49 4.14 -9.38
C GLN A 120 -10.80 5.61 -9.72
N ASP A 121 -11.60 5.86 -10.76
CA ASP A 121 -12.01 7.22 -11.12
C ASP A 121 -12.78 7.89 -9.97
N LEU A 122 -13.65 7.14 -9.29
CA LEU A 122 -14.37 7.64 -8.12
C LEU A 122 -13.41 7.99 -6.98
N VAL A 123 -12.45 7.11 -6.67
CA VAL A 123 -11.42 7.35 -5.66
C VAL A 123 -10.55 8.56 -6.00
N LEU A 124 -10.20 8.74 -7.28
CA LEU A 124 -9.43 9.90 -7.74
C LEU A 124 -10.23 11.22 -7.66
N ASN A 125 -11.55 11.17 -7.81
CA ASN A 125 -12.39 12.35 -7.70
C ASN A 125 -12.65 12.76 -6.25
N GLU A 126 -12.80 11.80 -5.34
CA GLU A 126 -13.10 12.07 -3.93
C GLU A 126 -11.86 12.12 -3.03
N LEU A 127 -10.74 11.57 -3.49
CA LEU A 127 -9.42 11.59 -2.85
C LEU A 127 -9.40 11.13 -1.38
N PRO A 128 -10.04 10.01 -1.02
CA PRO A 128 -9.92 9.46 0.34
C PRO A 128 -8.49 9.01 0.65
N ILE A 129 -7.74 8.67 -0.38
CA ILE A 129 -6.31 8.33 -0.33
C ILE A 129 -5.57 9.01 -1.48
N VAL A 130 -4.29 9.31 -1.24
CA VAL A 130 -3.36 9.82 -2.26
C VAL A 130 -2.29 8.76 -2.51
N PRO A 131 -2.36 8.01 -3.64
CA PRO A 131 -1.32 7.06 -4.00
C PRO A 131 0.00 7.78 -4.30
N ILE A 132 1.08 7.44 -3.58
CA ILE A 132 2.37 8.08 -3.74
C ILE A 132 3.28 7.26 -4.64
N ALA A 133 3.43 5.95 -4.36
CA ALA A 133 4.33 5.09 -5.12
C ALA A 133 3.99 3.60 -4.96
N ASN A 134 4.31 2.84 -5.99
CA ASN A 134 4.45 1.39 -5.93
C ASN A 134 5.94 1.04 -5.84
N VAL A 135 6.33 0.30 -4.82
CA VAL A 135 7.73 -0.03 -4.55
C VAL A 135 8.18 -1.22 -5.39
N LYS A 136 9.31 -1.08 -6.08
CA LYS A 136 9.99 -2.22 -6.69
C LYS A 136 10.81 -2.96 -5.64
N ARG A 137 10.63 -4.26 -5.54
CA ARG A 137 11.49 -5.10 -4.71
C ARG A 137 12.80 -5.36 -5.43
N LEU A 138 13.90 -5.19 -4.72
CA LEU A 138 15.24 -5.46 -5.23
C LEU A 138 15.79 -6.70 -4.54
N LEU A 139 16.43 -7.55 -5.32
CA LEU A 139 17.15 -8.72 -4.83
C LEU A 139 18.59 -8.64 -5.31
N VAL A 140 19.52 -8.84 -4.39
CA VAL A 140 20.95 -8.91 -4.68
C VAL A 140 21.44 -10.32 -4.39
N ALA A 141 22.19 -10.91 -5.30
CA ALA A 141 22.77 -12.21 -5.13
C ALA A 141 24.23 -12.23 -5.64
N ARG A 142 25.01 -13.20 -5.18
CA ARG A 142 26.35 -13.44 -5.71
C ARG A 142 26.26 -13.86 -7.18
N GLY A 143 27.21 -13.45 -8.01
CA GLY A 143 27.21 -13.68 -9.47
C GLY A 143 27.16 -15.15 -9.89
N ASN A 144 27.57 -16.07 -9.02
CA ASN A 144 27.50 -17.51 -9.26
C ASN A 144 26.15 -18.17 -8.85
N VAL A 145 25.22 -17.40 -8.24
CA VAL A 145 23.86 -17.86 -7.95
C VAL A 145 22.98 -17.58 -9.16
N LYS A 146 22.29 -18.59 -9.65
CA LYS A 146 21.39 -18.52 -10.82
C LYS A 146 20.01 -19.09 -10.50
N GLY A 147 19.06 -18.89 -11.41
CA GLY A 147 17.68 -19.36 -11.23
C GLY A 147 16.91 -18.54 -10.20
N ILE A 148 17.30 -17.27 -10.00
CA ILE A 148 16.63 -16.39 -9.06
C ILE A 148 15.29 -15.94 -9.66
N GLU A 149 14.23 -16.42 -9.05
CA GLU A 149 12.84 -16.05 -9.42
C GLU A 149 12.15 -15.44 -8.21
N MET A 150 11.69 -14.22 -8.36
CA MET A 150 10.87 -13.54 -7.36
C MET A 150 9.39 -13.76 -7.70
N THR A 151 8.63 -14.25 -6.74
CA THR A 151 7.18 -14.37 -6.90
C THR A 151 6.54 -12.98 -6.93
N PRO A 152 5.34 -12.81 -7.52
CA PRO A 152 4.60 -11.55 -7.48
C PRO A 152 4.37 -11.03 -6.06
N PHE A 153 4.34 -11.91 -5.05
CA PHE A 153 4.20 -11.57 -3.64
C PHE A 153 5.53 -11.20 -2.96
N GLY A 154 6.64 -11.24 -3.73
CA GLY A 154 7.96 -10.85 -3.28
C GLY A 154 8.71 -11.90 -2.45
N SER A 155 8.24 -13.12 -2.39
CA SER A 155 9.03 -14.25 -1.90
C SER A 155 9.97 -14.76 -2.99
N ILE A 156 11.04 -15.44 -2.59
CA ILE A 156 11.98 -16.08 -3.51
C ILE A 156 11.58 -17.53 -3.67
N ASN A 157 11.53 -18.00 -4.92
CA ASN A 157 11.41 -19.42 -5.20
C ASN A 157 12.79 -20.08 -5.05
N PHE A 158 13.03 -20.70 -3.90
CA PHE A 158 14.32 -21.35 -3.61
C PHE A 158 14.53 -22.64 -4.42
N SER A 159 13.47 -23.25 -4.95
CA SER A 159 13.58 -24.50 -5.71
C SER A 159 14.25 -24.34 -7.08
N THR A 160 14.28 -23.11 -7.60
CA THR A 160 14.89 -22.78 -8.89
C THR A 160 16.37 -22.37 -8.76
N LEU A 161 16.86 -22.17 -7.54
CA LEU A 161 18.22 -21.68 -7.30
C LEU A 161 19.27 -22.78 -7.55
N TYR A 162 20.35 -22.41 -8.23
CA TYR A 162 21.52 -23.25 -8.39
C TYR A 162 22.80 -22.43 -8.42
N PHE A 163 23.92 -23.06 -8.10
CA PHE A 163 25.26 -22.48 -8.21
C PHE A 163 25.89 -22.82 -9.54
N MET A 164 26.40 -21.85 -10.26
CA MET A 164 27.32 -22.13 -11.36
C MET A 164 28.66 -22.56 -10.79
N LYS A 165 29.19 -23.70 -11.24
CA LYS A 165 30.58 -24.06 -10.97
C LYS A 165 31.48 -23.04 -11.67
N ASN A 166 32.40 -22.43 -10.94
CA ASN A 166 33.48 -21.69 -11.56
C ASN A 166 34.22 -22.65 -12.50
N LYS A 167 34.38 -22.27 -13.77
CA LYS A 167 35.38 -22.93 -14.60
C LYS A 167 36.72 -22.64 -13.94
N GLU A 168 37.31 -23.62 -13.29
CA GLU A 168 38.70 -23.55 -12.90
C GLU A 168 39.48 -23.25 -14.19
N ASN A 169 40.14 -22.10 -14.22
CA ASN A 169 41.11 -21.80 -15.27
C ASN A 169 42.24 -22.83 -15.11
N LYS A 170 42.26 -23.80 -16.06
CA LYS A 170 43.42 -24.65 -16.27
C LYS A 170 44.53 -23.85 -16.92
#